data_5ed14819e804e98867ca6e8a935b71a6
#
_entry.id   5ed14819e804e98867ca6e8a935b71a6
#
_cell.length_a   1.000
_cell.length_b   1.000
_cell.length_c   1.000
_cell.angle_alpha   90.00
_cell.angle_beta   90.00
_cell.angle_gamma   90.00
#
_symmetry.space_group_name_H-M   'P 1'
#
loop_
_entity.id
_entity.type
_entity.pdbx_description
1 polymer ?
#
loop_
_entity_poly.entity_id
_entity_poly.type
_entity_poly.pdbx_seq_one_letter_code
_entity_poly.pdbx_strand_id
1 'polypeptide(L)'
;MDVMMQFSRERLEQDASFSAIYVVYHGFQSWICIFAPVLTALPVLAVKLSETESGLTRFVSVRLNHKKKLTGVCNFYLLAGATVLVTGFLLFCLITFAFFPSLNRYSVDSVYQINSQLYPDGSMIGTAYHKGGAPAAFLLYLSGLFLYGISCNAIILFCSSLSNNMYVITCLPFFFHYSCERISTLLSINLAENTSKTIHRIVNALNPNAFVHSFLYPVDHFWIWTYHSVRTALCIIAFIAICKRRSRYDFLI
;
A
#
# COMPACT_ATOMS: atom_id res chain seq x y z
N MET A 1 18.65 17.05 23.48
CA MET A 1 18.40 15.66 23.88
C MET A 1 17.29 15.53 24.93
N ASP A 2 16.78 16.67 25.45
CA ASP A 2 15.80 16.71 26.56
C ASP A 2 14.32 16.78 26.12
N VAL A 3 14.03 16.91 24.85
CA VAL A 3 12.65 17.05 24.37
C VAL A 3 11.93 15.68 24.27
N MET A 4 12.67 14.59 24.13
CA MET A 4 12.07 13.24 24.05
C MET A 4 11.72 12.62 25.42
N MET A 5 12.26 13.10 26.51
CA MET A 5 12.00 12.54 27.84
C MET A 5 10.81 13.15 28.59
N GLN A 6 10.15 14.16 28.04
CA GLN A 6 8.98 14.79 28.68
C GLN A 6 7.61 14.25 28.21
N PHE A 7 7.55 13.18 27.47
CA PHE A 7 6.31 12.42 27.33
C PHE A 7 6.10 11.60 28.60
N SER A 8 5.75 12.29 29.69
CA SER A 8 5.31 11.59 30.88
C SER A 8 4.04 10.82 30.50
N ARG A 9 3.88 9.61 31.06
CA ARG A 9 2.70 8.76 30.87
C ARG A 9 1.39 9.54 31.14
N GLU A 10 1.44 10.52 32.03
CA GLU A 10 0.36 11.46 32.34
C GLU A 10 -0.07 12.34 31.16
N ARG A 11 0.87 12.81 30.32
CA ARG A 11 0.52 13.58 29.11
C ARG A 11 -0.10 12.71 28.04
N LEU A 12 0.35 11.45 27.90
CA LEU A 12 -0.24 10.51 26.97
C LEU A 12 -1.69 10.16 27.35
N GLU A 13 -2.03 10.23 28.64
CA GLU A 13 -3.38 9.98 29.15
C GLU A 13 -4.29 11.21 29.09
N GLN A 14 -3.75 12.41 28.88
CA GLN A 14 -4.52 13.66 28.78
C GLN A 14 -5.01 13.96 27.35
N ASP A 15 -4.24 13.59 26.34
CA ASP A 15 -4.57 13.88 24.94
C ASP A 15 -4.98 12.61 24.19
N ALA A 16 -6.24 12.53 23.83
CA ALA A 16 -6.82 11.37 23.14
C ALA A 16 -6.24 11.12 21.73
N SER A 17 -5.50 12.07 21.17
CA SER A 17 -4.72 11.87 19.92
C SER A 17 -3.59 10.85 20.10
N PHE A 18 -3.20 10.54 21.33
CA PHE A 18 -2.29 9.44 21.66
C PHE A 18 -2.99 8.11 21.96
N SER A 19 -4.29 7.99 21.71
CA SER A 19 -4.95 6.69 21.82
C SER A 19 -4.42 5.70 20.79
N ALA A 20 -4.29 4.44 21.18
CA ALA A 20 -3.73 3.38 20.32
C ALA A 20 -4.42 3.34 18.94
N ILE A 21 -5.74 3.48 18.91
CA ILE A 21 -6.51 3.43 17.65
C ILE A 21 -6.21 4.63 16.74
N TYR A 22 -6.07 5.83 17.31
CA TYR A 22 -5.74 7.03 16.55
C TYR A 22 -4.33 6.91 15.94
N VAL A 23 -3.37 6.46 16.75
CA VAL A 23 -1.98 6.24 16.29
C VAL A 23 -1.92 5.17 15.21
N VAL A 24 -2.73 4.09 15.30
CA VAL A 24 -2.80 3.06 14.27
C VAL A 24 -3.25 3.64 12.93
N TYR A 25 -4.33 4.40 12.91
CA TYR A 25 -4.86 4.92 11.64
C TYR A 25 -4.00 6.05 11.04
N HIS A 26 -3.47 6.95 11.86
CA HIS A 26 -2.70 8.09 11.37
C HIS A 26 -1.20 7.79 11.21
N GLY A 27 -0.61 7.01 12.11
CA GLY A 27 0.82 6.66 12.04
C GLY A 27 1.18 5.81 10.83
N PHE A 28 0.26 4.96 10.38
CA PHE A 28 0.50 4.11 9.22
C PHE A 28 0.38 4.85 7.87
N GLN A 29 -0.30 6.01 7.85
CA GLN A 29 -0.61 6.69 6.59
C GLN A 29 0.56 7.42 5.94
N SER A 30 1.48 8.03 6.71
CA SER A 30 2.42 8.97 6.13
C SER A 30 3.67 8.32 5.54
N TRP A 31 4.42 7.57 6.31
CA TRP A 31 5.70 7.01 5.87
C TRP A 31 5.59 5.65 5.21
N ILE A 32 4.65 4.83 5.67
CA ILE A 32 4.54 3.45 5.21
C ILE A 32 4.04 3.38 3.77
N CYS A 33 3.16 4.29 3.35
CA CYS A 33 2.72 4.33 1.96
C CYS A 33 3.85 4.63 0.98
N ILE A 34 4.83 5.46 1.38
CA ILE A 34 6.01 5.74 0.56
C ILE A 34 6.93 4.52 0.48
N PHE A 35 7.13 3.82 1.60
CA PHE A 35 8.00 2.65 1.68
C PHE A 35 7.32 1.32 1.30
N ALA A 36 6.00 1.31 1.15
CA ALA A 36 5.25 0.12 0.79
C ALA A 36 5.83 -0.64 -0.42
N PRO A 37 6.25 0.01 -1.53
CA PRO A 37 6.86 -0.69 -2.66
C PRO A 37 8.13 -1.45 -2.28
N VAL A 38 8.95 -0.91 -1.37
CA VAL A 38 10.18 -1.57 -0.90
C VAL A 38 9.83 -2.77 -0.04
N LEU A 39 8.90 -2.61 0.91
CA LEU A 39 8.47 -3.67 1.80
C LEU A 39 7.83 -4.84 1.03
N THR A 40 6.98 -4.52 0.07
CA THR A 40 6.29 -5.52 -0.75
C THR A 40 7.22 -6.20 -1.76
N ALA A 41 8.37 -5.61 -2.09
CA ALA A 41 9.39 -6.22 -2.94
C ALA A 41 10.20 -7.32 -2.25
N LEU A 42 10.33 -7.30 -0.92
CA LEU A 42 11.19 -8.23 -0.17
C LEU A 42 10.91 -9.70 -0.46
N PRO A 43 9.66 -10.20 -0.48
CA PRO A 43 9.40 -11.61 -0.82
C PRO A 43 9.80 -11.96 -2.26
N VAL A 44 9.60 -11.03 -3.20
CA VAL A 44 9.96 -11.22 -4.60
C VAL A 44 11.48 -11.36 -4.75
N LEU A 45 12.23 -10.51 -4.03
CA LEU A 45 13.69 -10.53 -4.03
C LEU A 45 14.23 -11.83 -3.41
N ALA A 46 13.67 -12.26 -2.27
CA ALA A 46 14.09 -13.50 -1.60
C ALA A 46 13.93 -14.72 -2.52
N VAL A 47 12.80 -14.81 -3.24
CA VAL A 47 12.56 -15.90 -4.20
C VAL A 47 13.50 -15.81 -5.40
N LYS A 48 13.71 -14.61 -5.98
CA LYS A 48 14.65 -14.45 -7.10
C LYS A 48 16.08 -14.79 -6.72
N LEU A 49 16.52 -14.43 -5.50
CA LEU A 49 17.83 -14.82 -4.99
C LEU A 49 17.96 -16.33 -4.93
N SER A 50 17.03 -17.00 -4.28
CA SER A 50 17.09 -18.47 -4.14
C SER A 50 17.00 -19.18 -5.49
N GLU A 51 16.25 -18.65 -6.46
CA GLU A 51 16.19 -19.19 -7.82
C GLU A 51 17.50 -19.03 -8.58
N THR A 52 18.22 -17.93 -8.42
CA THR A 52 19.52 -17.71 -9.07
C THR A 52 20.61 -18.56 -8.45
N GLU A 53 20.64 -18.71 -7.14
CA GLU A 53 21.65 -19.51 -6.42
C GLU A 53 21.46 -21.01 -6.61
N SER A 54 20.22 -21.50 -6.61
CA SER A 54 19.92 -22.94 -6.66
C SER A 54 19.86 -23.53 -8.07
N GLY A 55 19.86 -22.71 -9.13
CA GLY A 55 19.65 -23.15 -10.50
C GLY A 55 18.27 -23.80 -10.75
N LEU A 56 17.37 -23.69 -9.78
CA LEU A 56 16.05 -24.34 -9.74
C LEU A 56 15.18 -23.94 -10.95
N THR A 57 15.41 -22.76 -11.49
CA THR A 57 14.73 -22.25 -12.70
C THR A 57 14.86 -23.17 -13.90
N ARG A 58 16.01 -23.83 -14.07
CA ARG A 58 16.23 -24.79 -15.17
C ARG A 58 15.39 -26.06 -14.99
N PHE A 59 15.32 -26.61 -13.78
CA PHE A 59 14.56 -27.82 -13.49
C PHE A 59 13.05 -27.60 -13.56
N VAL A 60 12.56 -26.44 -13.06
CA VAL A 60 11.14 -26.11 -13.06
C VAL A 60 10.65 -25.79 -14.48
N SER A 61 11.49 -25.16 -15.32
CA SER A 61 11.14 -24.85 -16.72
C SER A 61 10.92 -26.08 -17.58
N VAL A 62 11.61 -27.19 -17.28
CA VAL A 62 11.47 -28.46 -18.02
C VAL A 62 10.19 -29.22 -17.64
N ARG A 63 9.72 -29.09 -16.39
CA ARG A 63 8.59 -29.90 -15.86
C ARG A 63 7.25 -29.21 -15.90
N LEU A 64 7.19 -27.90 -15.88
CA LEU A 64 5.92 -27.16 -15.85
C LEU A 64 5.61 -26.53 -17.20
N ASN A 65 4.35 -26.67 -17.64
CA ASN A 65 3.85 -25.92 -18.78
C ASN A 65 4.05 -24.41 -18.51
N HIS A 66 4.70 -23.73 -19.46
CA HIS A 66 5.08 -22.31 -19.36
C HIS A 66 3.91 -21.40 -18.90
N LYS A 67 2.69 -21.66 -19.37
CA LYS A 67 1.50 -20.89 -18.95
C LYS A 67 1.21 -21.06 -17.46
N LYS A 68 1.25 -22.30 -16.95
CA LYS A 68 0.99 -22.58 -15.52
C LYS A 68 2.07 -21.97 -14.62
N LYS A 69 3.34 -22.05 -15.05
CA LYS A 69 4.46 -21.42 -14.34
C LYS A 69 4.27 -19.91 -14.26
N LEU A 70 3.97 -19.25 -15.39
CA LEU A 70 3.81 -17.79 -15.45
C LEU A 70 2.66 -17.31 -14.57
N THR A 71 1.50 -17.98 -14.61
CA THR A 71 0.34 -17.64 -13.78
C THR A 71 0.65 -17.87 -12.30
N GLY A 72 1.31 -18.97 -11.95
CA GLY A 72 1.71 -19.27 -10.57
C GLY A 72 2.66 -18.22 -9.99
N VAL A 73 3.69 -17.84 -10.74
CA VAL A 73 4.64 -16.79 -10.35
C VAL A 73 3.95 -15.44 -10.18
N CYS A 74 3.10 -15.05 -11.13
CA CYS A 74 2.36 -13.80 -11.06
C CYS A 74 1.47 -13.73 -9.80
N ASN A 75 0.65 -14.76 -9.57
CA ASN A 75 -0.23 -14.81 -8.41
C ASN A 75 0.56 -14.83 -7.10
N PHE A 76 1.62 -15.63 -7.02
CA PHE A 76 2.47 -15.69 -5.84
C PHE A 76 3.05 -14.32 -5.49
N TYR A 77 3.64 -13.62 -6.45
CA TYR A 77 4.25 -12.32 -6.19
C TYR A 77 3.23 -11.26 -5.79
N LEU A 78 2.08 -11.22 -6.46
CA LEU A 78 1.01 -10.28 -6.11
C LEU A 78 0.51 -10.51 -4.68
N LEU A 79 0.24 -11.77 -4.32
CA LEU A 79 -0.28 -12.11 -3.01
C LEU A 79 0.78 -11.97 -1.91
N ALA A 80 2.01 -12.40 -2.16
CA ALA A 80 3.08 -12.34 -1.16
C ALA A 80 3.36 -10.91 -0.68
N GLY A 81 3.42 -9.94 -1.59
CA GLY A 81 3.62 -8.55 -1.17
C GLY A 81 2.39 -7.94 -0.49
N ALA A 82 1.19 -8.29 -0.94
CA ALA A 82 -0.03 -7.85 -0.25
C ALA A 82 -0.09 -8.39 1.19
N THR A 83 0.28 -9.66 1.40
CA THR A 83 0.32 -10.27 2.75
C THR A 83 1.39 -9.63 3.62
N VAL A 84 2.57 -9.30 3.09
CA VAL A 84 3.63 -8.61 3.86
C VAL A 84 3.15 -7.26 4.36
N LEU A 85 2.47 -6.48 3.52
CA LEU A 85 1.96 -5.16 3.94
C LEU A 85 0.90 -5.29 5.05
N VAL A 86 -0.04 -6.22 4.90
CA VAL A 86 -1.07 -6.47 5.92
C VAL A 86 -0.45 -7.00 7.21
N THR A 87 0.50 -7.93 7.12
CA THR A 87 1.19 -8.47 8.30
C THR A 87 1.99 -7.39 9.02
N GLY A 88 2.70 -6.53 8.27
CA GLY A 88 3.42 -5.39 8.83
C GLY A 88 2.48 -4.43 9.57
N PHE A 89 1.31 -4.15 9.00
CA PHE A 89 0.29 -3.35 9.67
C PHE A 89 -0.24 -4.02 10.95
N LEU A 90 -0.54 -5.31 10.92
CA LEU A 90 -1.01 -6.04 12.10
C LEU A 90 0.05 -6.05 13.21
N LEU A 91 1.33 -6.22 12.88
CA LEU A 91 2.44 -6.10 13.84
C LEU A 91 2.52 -4.69 14.42
N PHE A 92 2.37 -3.67 13.59
CA PHE A 92 2.31 -2.27 14.04
C PHE A 92 1.13 -2.06 14.99
N CYS A 93 -0.05 -2.60 14.70
CA CYS A 93 -1.20 -2.57 15.60
C CYS A 93 -0.88 -3.22 16.95
N LEU A 94 -0.31 -4.42 16.95
CA LEU A 94 0.04 -5.12 18.19
C LEU A 94 1.00 -4.30 19.07
N ILE A 95 2.05 -3.73 18.46
CA ILE A 95 3.01 -2.86 19.16
C ILE A 95 2.29 -1.62 19.70
N THR A 96 1.49 -0.97 18.87
CA THR A 96 0.79 0.25 19.26
C THR A 96 -0.18 0.00 20.41
N PHE A 97 -0.98 -1.06 20.37
CA PHE A 97 -1.88 -1.41 21.46
C PHE A 97 -1.15 -1.85 22.75
N ALA A 98 0.09 -2.32 22.66
CA ALA A 98 0.90 -2.64 23.83
C ALA A 98 1.45 -1.40 24.55
N PHE A 99 1.77 -0.34 23.80
CA PHE A 99 2.46 0.84 24.35
C PHE A 99 1.55 2.06 24.56
N PHE A 100 0.49 2.19 23.76
CA PHE A 100 -0.42 3.35 23.82
C PHE A 100 -1.71 3.03 24.56
N PRO A 101 -2.30 4.02 25.28
CA PRO A 101 -3.50 3.81 26.03
C PRO A 101 -4.70 3.50 25.11
N SER A 102 -5.61 2.66 25.60
CA SER A 102 -6.87 2.38 24.92
C SER A 102 -7.82 3.59 24.98
N LEU A 103 -8.66 3.74 23.95
CA LEU A 103 -9.61 4.86 23.85
C LEU A 103 -10.57 4.97 25.07
N ASN A 104 -10.86 3.86 25.75
CA ASN A 104 -11.75 3.83 26.91
C ASN A 104 -11.20 4.55 28.16
N ARG A 105 -9.94 4.97 28.16
CA ARG A 105 -9.33 5.74 29.27
C ARG A 105 -9.57 7.24 29.19
N TYR A 106 -10.09 7.72 28.07
CA TYR A 106 -10.32 9.14 27.84
C TYR A 106 -11.75 9.55 28.15
N SER A 107 -11.99 10.85 28.28
CA SER A 107 -13.33 11.39 28.52
C SER A 107 -14.28 11.08 27.35
N VAL A 108 -15.56 11.03 27.62
CA VAL A 108 -16.58 10.74 26.59
C VAL A 108 -16.53 11.72 25.44
N ASP A 109 -16.31 13.01 25.72
CA ASP A 109 -16.20 14.06 24.70
C ASP A 109 -14.97 13.85 23.80
N SER A 110 -13.84 13.50 24.41
CA SER A 110 -12.61 13.20 23.66
C SER A 110 -12.77 11.95 22.78
N VAL A 111 -13.45 10.91 23.31
CA VAL A 111 -13.76 9.68 22.55
C VAL A 111 -14.68 10.00 21.36
N TYR A 112 -15.68 10.84 21.56
CA TYR A 112 -16.57 11.26 20.48
C TYR A 112 -15.83 12.04 19.39
N GLN A 113 -14.99 12.99 19.78
CA GLN A 113 -14.17 13.78 18.86
C GLN A 113 -13.21 12.90 18.05
N ILE A 114 -12.54 11.96 18.70
CA ILE A 114 -11.63 11.02 18.01
C ILE A 114 -12.40 10.12 17.04
N ASN A 115 -13.54 9.58 17.46
CA ASN A 115 -14.36 8.73 16.58
C ASN A 115 -14.85 9.49 15.34
N SER A 116 -15.23 10.76 15.46
CA SER A 116 -15.63 11.59 14.31
C SER A 116 -14.49 11.85 13.34
N GLN A 117 -13.26 11.92 13.83
CA GLN A 117 -12.05 12.06 12.99
C GLN A 117 -11.64 10.75 12.34
N LEU A 118 -11.74 9.62 13.04
CA LEU A 118 -11.37 8.30 12.53
C LEU A 118 -12.39 7.73 11.56
N TYR A 119 -13.67 8.03 11.77
CA TYR A 119 -14.79 7.51 10.98
C TYR A 119 -15.63 8.66 10.41
N PRO A 120 -15.05 9.52 9.55
CA PRO A 120 -15.77 10.70 9.05
C PRO A 120 -16.99 10.28 8.22
N ASP A 121 -18.07 11.02 8.38
CA ASP A 121 -19.29 10.82 7.60
C ASP A 121 -19.00 10.95 6.09
N GLY A 122 -19.59 10.04 5.30
CA GLY A 122 -19.37 9.99 3.86
C GLY A 122 -18.07 9.28 3.42
N SER A 123 -17.20 8.88 4.37
CA SER A 123 -16.06 8.02 4.05
C SER A 123 -16.49 6.54 3.97
N MET A 124 -15.68 5.71 3.30
CA MET A 124 -15.93 4.27 3.24
C MET A 124 -15.82 3.62 4.61
N ILE A 125 -14.82 4.02 5.40
CA ILE A 125 -14.59 3.50 6.74
C ILE A 125 -15.68 3.96 7.71
N GLY A 126 -16.15 5.21 7.62
CA GLY A 126 -17.28 5.72 8.41
C GLY A 126 -18.56 4.95 8.09
N THR A 127 -18.86 4.71 6.81
CA THR A 127 -20.00 3.88 6.41
C THR A 127 -19.92 2.46 6.96
N ALA A 128 -18.72 1.84 6.94
CA ALA A 128 -18.52 0.51 7.52
C ALA A 128 -18.68 0.51 9.04
N TYR A 129 -18.18 1.56 9.71
CA TYR A 129 -18.33 1.74 11.15
C TYR A 129 -19.81 1.85 11.57
N HIS A 130 -20.59 2.64 10.85
CA HIS A 130 -22.04 2.79 11.15
C HIS A 130 -22.84 1.50 10.94
N LYS A 131 -22.39 0.62 10.01
CA LYS A 131 -23.08 -0.66 9.73
C LYS A 131 -22.65 -1.80 10.64
N GLY A 132 -21.40 -1.88 11.00
CA GLY A 132 -20.83 -3.05 11.70
C GLY A 132 -19.82 -2.71 12.80
N GLY A 133 -19.73 -1.44 13.21
CA GLY A 133 -18.84 -0.99 14.28
C GLY A 133 -17.36 -0.99 13.89
N ALA A 134 -16.50 -0.83 14.89
CA ALA A 134 -15.05 -0.79 14.73
C ALA A 134 -14.46 -2.03 14.02
N PRO A 135 -14.94 -3.28 14.25
CA PRO A 135 -14.42 -4.44 13.52
C PRO A 135 -14.65 -4.36 12.02
N ALA A 136 -15.83 -3.90 11.58
CA ALA A 136 -16.14 -3.77 10.14
C ALA A 136 -15.27 -2.69 9.48
N ALA A 137 -15.07 -1.56 10.15
CA ALA A 137 -14.18 -0.50 9.69
C ALA A 137 -12.72 -1.00 9.58
N PHE A 138 -12.25 -1.75 10.56
CA PHE A 138 -10.91 -2.32 10.57
C PHE A 138 -10.70 -3.34 9.45
N LEU A 139 -11.65 -4.26 9.23
CA LEU A 139 -11.59 -5.21 8.12
C LEU A 139 -11.60 -4.53 6.75
N LEU A 140 -12.40 -3.48 6.59
CA LEU A 140 -12.40 -2.69 5.37
C LEU A 140 -11.03 -2.03 5.13
N TYR A 141 -10.42 -1.46 6.16
CA TYR A 141 -9.09 -0.86 6.06
C TYR A 141 -8.03 -1.89 5.70
N LEU A 142 -8.04 -3.08 6.32
CA LEU A 142 -7.17 -4.19 5.97
C LEU A 142 -7.32 -4.61 4.50
N SER A 143 -8.55 -4.69 4.00
CA SER A 143 -8.81 -5.01 2.60
C SER A 143 -8.23 -3.95 1.66
N GLY A 144 -8.31 -2.68 2.03
CA GLY A 144 -7.69 -1.57 1.31
C GLY A 144 -6.18 -1.69 1.24
N LEU A 145 -5.52 -1.98 2.37
CA LEU A 145 -4.09 -2.20 2.41
C LEU A 145 -3.66 -3.42 1.57
N PHE A 146 -4.45 -4.48 1.59
CA PHE A 146 -4.21 -5.66 0.77
C PHE A 146 -4.25 -5.34 -0.73
N LEU A 147 -5.27 -4.60 -1.18
CA LEU A 147 -5.40 -4.14 -2.56
C LEU A 147 -4.26 -3.18 -2.96
N TYR A 148 -3.85 -2.31 -2.04
CA TYR A 148 -2.71 -1.43 -2.25
C TYR A 148 -1.41 -2.23 -2.42
N GLY A 149 -1.19 -3.26 -1.60
CA GLY A 149 -0.06 -4.18 -1.73
C GLY A 149 -0.03 -4.90 -3.09
N ILE A 150 -1.17 -5.36 -3.58
CA ILE A 150 -1.30 -5.94 -4.93
C ILE A 150 -0.87 -4.91 -5.99
N SER A 151 -1.33 -3.67 -5.86
CA SER A 151 -1.00 -2.60 -6.81
C SER A 151 0.49 -2.25 -6.81
N CYS A 152 1.14 -2.21 -5.64
CA CYS A 152 2.59 -2.04 -5.54
C CYS A 152 3.35 -3.19 -6.20
N ASN A 153 2.94 -4.42 -5.93
CA ASN A 153 3.59 -5.61 -6.48
C ASN A 153 3.41 -5.79 -7.99
N ALA A 154 2.34 -5.27 -8.57
CA ALA A 154 2.18 -5.26 -10.02
C ALA A 154 3.31 -4.45 -10.70
N ILE A 155 3.73 -3.33 -10.11
CA ILE A 155 4.86 -2.53 -10.61
C ILE A 155 6.17 -3.30 -10.42
N ILE A 156 6.35 -3.97 -9.27
CA ILE A 156 7.55 -4.80 -9.01
C ILE A 156 7.65 -5.94 -10.02
N LEU A 157 6.55 -6.62 -10.31
CA LEU A 157 6.48 -7.64 -11.35
C LEU A 157 6.91 -7.09 -12.72
N PHE A 158 6.38 -5.94 -13.11
CA PHE A 158 6.76 -5.29 -14.35
C PHE A 158 8.27 -4.97 -14.36
N CYS A 159 8.81 -4.34 -13.33
CA CYS A 159 10.25 -4.06 -13.21
C CYS A 159 11.09 -5.34 -13.24
N SER A 160 10.62 -6.42 -12.61
CA SER A 160 11.29 -7.71 -12.60
C SER A 160 11.35 -8.40 -13.96
N SER A 161 10.44 -8.05 -14.87
CA SER A 161 10.46 -8.51 -16.24
C SER A 161 11.46 -7.76 -17.12
N LEU A 162 11.81 -6.53 -16.76
CA LEU A 162 12.76 -5.69 -17.49
C LEU A 162 14.20 -5.96 -17.09
N SER A 163 14.46 -6.22 -15.83
CA SER A 163 15.82 -6.38 -15.29
C SER A 163 15.90 -7.51 -14.27
N ASN A 164 17.06 -8.17 -14.23
CA ASN A 164 17.42 -9.13 -13.18
C ASN A 164 18.19 -8.46 -12.02
N ASN A 165 18.52 -7.18 -12.15
CA ASN A 165 19.23 -6.44 -11.11
C ASN A 165 18.26 -6.13 -9.96
N MET A 166 18.61 -6.57 -8.74
CA MET A 166 17.79 -6.41 -7.55
C MET A 166 17.57 -4.96 -7.16
N TYR A 167 18.58 -4.12 -7.34
CA TYR A 167 18.45 -2.67 -7.07
C TYR A 167 17.39 -2.04 -7.98
N VAL A 168 17.36 -2.42 -9.26
CA VAL A 168 16.33 -1.92 -10.20
C VAL A 168 14.94 -2.37 -9.79
N ILE A 169 14.80 -3.64 -9.37
CA ILE A 169 13.50 -4.21 -8.97
C ILE A 169 12.96 -3.53 -7.70
N THR A 170 13.84 -3.11 -6.79
CA THR A 170 13.44 -2.51 -5.51
C THR A 170 13.33 -1.00 -5.59
N CYS A 171 14.36 -0.34 -6.17
CA CYS A 171 14.43 1.12 -6.16
C CYS A 171 13.53 1.77 -7.20
N LEU A 172 13.36 1.16 -8.38
CA LEU A 172 12.55 1.77 -9.43
C LEU A 172 11.06 1.93 -9.05
N PRO A 173 10.38 0.93 -8.44
CA PRO A 173 9.02 1.10 -7.93
C PRO A 173 8.92 2.18 -6.85
N PHE A 174 9.91 2.26 -5.95
CA PHE A 174 9.98 3.29 -4.93
C PHE A 174 10.09 4.69 -5.55
N PHE A 175 11.05 4.90 -6.45
CA PHE A 175 11.21 6.19 -7.14
C PHE A 175 9.98 6.56 -7.96
N PHE A 176 9.33 5.59 -8.59
CA PHE A 176 8.09 5.82 -9.31
C PHE A 176 6.97 6.33 -8.37
N HIS A 177 6.76 5.67 -7.23
CA HIS A 177 5.76 6.10 -6.24
C HIS A 177 6.10 7.48 -5.67
N TYR A 178 7.35 7.69 -5.27
CA TYR A 178 7.82 8.97 -4.74
C TYR A 178 7.65 10.10 -5.77
N SER A 179 8.02 9.86 -7.03
CA SER A 179 7.86 10.85 -8.09
C SER A 179 6.39 11.18 -8.35
N CYS A 180 5.52 10.18 -8.40
CA CYS A 180 4.07 10.40 -8.57
C CYS A 180 3.49 11.21 -7.41
N GLU A 181 3.89 10.93 -6.18
CA GLU A 181 3.47 11.67 -4.99
C GLU A 181 3.94 13.13 -5.07
N ARG A 182 5.22 13.37 -5.38
CA ARG A 182 5.78 14.72 -5.49
C ARG A 182 5.18 15.53 -6.64
N ILE A 183 5.03 14.91 -7.81
CA ILE A 183 4.42 15.56 -8.98
C ILE A 183 2.96 15.92 -8.67
N SER A 184 2.18 15.01 -8.09
CA SER A 184 0.79 15.30 -7.75
C SER A 184 0.67 16.42 -6.72
N THR A 185 1.53 16.43 -5.70
CA THR A 185 1.57 17.48 -4.68
C THR A 185 1.92 18.84 -5.29
N LEU A 186 2.97 18.90 -6.11
CA LEU A 186 3.38 20.14 -6.78
C LEU A 186 2.30 20.66 -7.73
N LEU A 187 1.67 19.76 -8.49
CA LEU A 187 0.57 20.15 -9.39
C LEU A 187 -0.65 20.64 -8.59
N SER A 188 -0.99 19.98 -7.47
CA SER A 188 -2.11 20.40 -6.62
C SER A 188 -1.91 21.81 -6.03
N ILE A 189 -0.68 22.17 -5.64
CA ILE A 189 -0.34 23.49 -5.12
C ILE A 189 -0.40 24.55 -6.22
N ASN A 190 0.05 24.23 -7.44
CA ASN A 190 0.15 25.19 -8.54
C ASN A 190 -1.13 25.32 -9.38
N LEU A 191 -2.10 24.42 -9.21
CA LEU A 191 -3.37 24.52 -9.91
C LEU A 191 -4.18 25.70 -9.36
N ALA A 192 -4.50 26.65 -10.23
CA ALA A 192 -5.32 27.79 -9.89
C ALA A 192 -6.72 27.34 -9.42
N GLU A 193 -7.33 28.10 -8.52
CA GLU A 193 -8.70 27.83 -8.02
C GLU A 193 -9.75 27.70 -9.13
N ASN A 194 -9.53 28.38 -10.26
CA ASN A 194 -10.40 28.33 -11.45
C ASN A 194 -10.18 27.12 -12.35
N THR A 195 -9.23 26.21 -11.99
CA THR A 195 -8.98 25.02 -12.80
C THR A 195 -10.14 24.03 -12.67
N SER A 196 -10.44 23.34 -13.77
CA SER A 196 -11.52 22.34 -13.81
C SER A 196 -11.38 21.32 -12.67
N LYS A 197 -12.48 21.08 -11.95
CA LYS A 197 -12.56 20.06 -10.89
C LYS A 197 -12.07 18.68 -11.36
N THR A 198 -12.26 18.37 -12.65
CA THR A 198 -11.79 17.10 -13.24
C THR A 198 -10.27 17.01 -13.24
N ILE A 199 -9.56 18.11 -13.52
CA ILE A 199 -8.09 18.13 -13.51
C ILE A 199 -7.58 17.89 -12.08
N HIS A 200 -8.16 18.55 -11.08
CA HIS A 200 -7.83 18.32 -9.67
C HIS A 200 -8.03 16.85 -9.25
N ARG A 201 -9.12 16.22 -9.70
CA ARG A 201 -9.41 14.80 -9.43
C ARG A 201 -8.38 13.88 -10.07
N ILE A 202 -7.99 14.13 -11.32
CA ILE A 202 -6.95 13.34 -12.02
C ILE A 202 -5.60 13.50 -11.33
N VAL A 203 -5.20 14.73 -10.99
CA VAL A 203 -3.93 15.00 -10.30
C VAL A 203 -3.91 14.31 -8.94
N ASN A 204 -5.00 14.36 -8.18
CA ASN A 204 -5.09 13.66 -6.91
C ASN A 204 -5.03 12.12 -7.09
N ALA A 205 -5.63 11.58 -8.15
CA ALA A 205 -5.58 10.15 -8.43
C ALA A 205 -4.16 9.64 -8.76
N LEU A 206 -3.25 10.51 -9.25
CA LEU A 206 -1.85 10.16 -9.47
C LEU A 206 -1.08 9.92 -8.17
N ASN A 207 -1.54 10.50 -7.05
CA ASN A 207 -0.90 10.32 -5.76
C ASN A 207 -1.12 8.89 -5.25
N PRO A 208 -0.04 8.10 -5.04
CA PRO A 208 -0.17 6.73 -4.51
C PRO A 208 -0.86 6.68 -3.14
N ASN A 209 -0.64 7.70 -2.30
CA ASN A 209 -1.23 7.79 -0.98
C ASN A 209 -2.75 8.03 -1.04
N ALA A 210 -3.25 8.65 -2.13
CA ALA A 210 -4.67 8.90 -2.30
C ALA A 210 -5.49 7.60 -2.31
N PHE A 211 -4.90 6.48 -2.74
CA PHE A 211 -5.57 5.18 -2.70
C PHE A 211 -5.90 4.75 -1.26
N VAL A 212 -4.93 4.80 -0.35
CA VAL A 212 -5.15 4.47 1.07
C VAL A 212 -6.04 5.51 1.74
N HIS A 213 -5.83 6.80 1.44
CA HIS A 213 -6.64 7.90 1.95
C HIS A 213 -8.11 7.80 1.49
N SER A 214 -8.38 7.21 0.32
CA SER A 214 -9.75 7.05 -0.17
C SER A 214 -10.64 6.17 0.72
N PHE A 215 -10.07 5.31 1.54
CA PHE A 215 -10.83 4.53 2.53
C PHE A 215 -11.20 5.36 3.75
N LEU A 216 -10.34 6.31 4.14
CA LEU A 216 -10.41 7.05 5.38
C LEU A 216 -11.16 8.37 5.26
N TYR A 217 -11.07 9.02 4.11
CA TYR A 217 -11.64 10.34 3.90
C TYR A 217 -12.74 10.33 2.84
N PRO A 218 -13.71 11.26 2.91
CA PRO A 218 -14.76 11.42 1.91
C PRO A 218 -14.17 12.09 0.66
N VAL A 219 -13.60 11.29 -0.24
CA VAL A 219 -13.01 11.73 -1.50
C VAL A 219 -13.71 11.08 -2.70
N ASP A 220 -13.45 11.60 -3.89
CA ASP A 220 -13.98 11.02 -5.12
C ASP A 220 -13.26 9.71 -5.47
N HIS A 221 -13.83 8.61 -5.01
CA HIS A 221 -13.26 7.27 -5.15
C HIS A 221 -13.10 6.83 -6.61
N PHE A 222 -14.00 7.25 -7.51
CA PHE A 222 -14.04 6.76 -8.88
C PHE A 222 -12.71 6.94 -9.63
N TRP A 223 -12.15 8.15 -9.63
CA TRP A 223 -10.91 8.46 -10.34
C TRP A 223 -9.70 7.75 -9.73
N ILE A 224 -9.62 7.71 -8.40
CA ILE A 224 -8.53 7.07 -7.66
C ILE A 224 -8.52 5.56 -7.94
N TRP A 225 -9.66 4.91 -7.78
CA TRP A 225 -9.78 3.46 -7.99
C TRP A 225 -9.58 3.06 -9.45
N THR A 226 -10.11 3.84 -10.38
CA THR A 226 -9.93 3.62 -11.82
C THR A 226 -8.45 3.71 -12.19
N TYR A 227 -7.75 4.76 -11.77
CA TYR A 227 -6.32 4.92 -12.04
C TYR A 227 -5.50 3.73 -11.50
N HIS A 228 -5.67 3.38 -10.23
CA HIS A 228 -4.90 2.30 -9.61
C HIS A 228 -5.22 0.93 -10.23
N SER A 229 -6.47 0.67 -10.56
CA SER A 229 -6.89 -0.58 -11.22
C SER A 229 -6.32 -0.69 -12.64
N VAL A 230 -6.43 0.37 -13.44
CA VAL A 230 -5.87 0.41 -14.81
C VAL A 230 -4.35 0.27 -14.77
N ARG A 231 -3.66 0.98 -13.89
CA ARG A 231 -2.21 0.87 -13.70
C ARG A 231 -1.80 -0.56 -13.35
N THR A 232 -2.49 -1.19 -12.39
CA THR A 232 -2.22 -2.56 -11.97
C THR A 232 -2.43 -3.54 -13.13
N ALA A 233 -3.54 -3.43 -13.85
CA ALA A 233 -3.82 -4.26 -15.02
C ALA A 233 -2.77 -4.09 -16.12
N LEU A 234 -2.38 -2.86 -16.44
CA LEU A 234 -1.35 -2.59 -17.45
C LEU A 234 0.01 -3.20 -17.06
N CYS A 235 0.43 -3.09 -15.80
CA CYS A 235 1.67 -3.70 -15.32
C CYS A 235 1.65 -5.23 -15.45
N ILE A 236 0.53 -5.88 -15.10
CA ILE A 236 0.37 -7.33 -15.22
C ILE A 236 0.37 -7.76 -16.69
N ILE A 237 -0.35 -7.06 -17.56
CA ILE A 237 -0.40 -7.36 -19.00
C ILE A 237 1.00 -7.20 -19.62
N ALA A 238 1.70 -6.12 -19.30
CA ALA A 238 3.06 -5.87 -19.78
C ALA A 238 4.04 -6.96 -19.30
N PHE A 239 3.97 -7.37 -18.03
CA PHE A 239 4.74 -8.48 -17.50
C PHE A 239 4.50 -9.76 -18.29
N ILE A 240 3.24 -10.14 -18.49
CA ILE A 240 2.87 -11.35 -19.24
C ILE A 240 3.36 -11.28 -20.70
N ALA A 241 3.22 -10.12 -21.34
CA ALA A 241 3.65 -9.93 -22.74
C ALA A 241 5.18 -10.06 -22.88
N ILE A 242 5.95 -9.44 -21.98
CA ILE A 242 7.42 -9.53 -21.98
C ILE A 242 7.89 -10.97 -21.73
N CYS A 243 7.31 -11.64 -20.74
CA CYS A 243 7.66 -13.03 -20.42
C CYS A 243 7.35 -13.98 -21.59
N LYS A 244 6.20 -13.80 -22.25
CA LYS A 244 5.86 -14.59 -23.46
C LYS A 244 6.81 -14.34 -24.62
N ARG A 245 7.24 -13.08 -24.81
CA ARG A 245 8.22 -12.74 -25.87
C ARG A 245 9.56 -13.40 -25.60
N ARG A 246 10.09 -13.27 -24.38
CA ARG A 246 11.37 -13.91 -24.01
C ARG A 246 11.35 -15.42 -24.19
N SER A 247 10.30 -16.09 -23.74
CA SER A 247 10.15 -17.54 -23.90
C SER A 247 10.18 -18.01 -25.37
N ARG A 248 9.75 -17.20 -26.33
CA ARG A 248 9.86 -17.55 -27.76
C ARG A 248 11.28 -17.48 -28.28
N TYR A 249 12.13 -16.61 -27.74
CA TYR A 249 13.53 -16.50 -28.14
C TYR A 249 14.40 -17.57 -27.51
N ASP A 250 14.10 -18.01 -26.28
CA ASP A 250 14.85 -19.07 -25.59
C ASP A 250 14.66 -20.46 -26.25
N PHE A 251 13.65 -20.64 -27.10
CA PHE A 251 13.45 -21.87 -27.91
C PHE A 251 14.16 -21.81 -29.28
N LEU A 252 14.73 -20.66 -29.65
CA LEU A 252 15.41 -20.47 -30.95
C LEU A 252 16.94 -20.49 -30.82
N ILE A 253 17.48 -20.64 -29.61
CA ILE A 253 18.88 -20.84 -29.27
C ILE A 253 19.06 -22.22 -28.64
#